data_dcb4b30727c6cc90f8763e10fdc93a47
#
_entry.id   dcb4b30727c6cc90f8763e10fdc93a47
#
_cell.length_a   1.000
_cell.length_b   1.000
_cell.length_c   1.000
_cell.angle_alpha   90.00
_cell.angle_beta   90.00
_cell.angle_gamma   90.00
#
_symmetry.space_group_name_H-M   'P 1'
#
loop_
_entity.id
_entity.type
_entity.pdbx_description
1 polymer ?
#
loop_
_entity_poly.entity_id
_entity_poly.type
_entity_poly.pdbx_seq_one_letter_code
_entity_poly.pdbx_strand_id
1 'polypeptide(L)'
;MRFAVALVAAGCAMGAASGVASAQDSIPASLTGGKGDPARGRAIVINLQVGLCLLCHSGPFPEERFQGNLAPDLAGAGKRSTEGQLRLRIADSSRINPATIMPAYHRTDGLARVAPAWRGKPVLSAEQIEDVVAFLTTFKD
;
A
#
# COMPACT_ATOMS: atom_id res chain seq x y z
N MET A 1 35.35 28.81 56.90
CA MET A 1 35.13 28.79 55.43
C MET A 1 34.32 27.53 55.07
N ARG A 2 33.04 27.70 54.71
CA ARG A 2 32.12 26.58 54.37
C ARG A 2 31.90 26.64 52.85
N PHE A 3 32.38 25.65 52.12
CA PHE A 3 32.10 25.50 50.68
C PHE A 3 30.79 24.72 50.49
N ALA A 4 29.82 25.36 49.91
CA ALA A 4 28.58 24.75 49.49
C ALA A 4 28.79 24.17 48.09
N VAL A 5 28.59 22.85 47.94
CA VAL A 5 28.57 22.14 46.64
C VAL A 5 27.16 22.15 46.15
N ALA A 6 26.91 22.82 45.01
CA ALA A 6 25.63 22.79 44.29
C ALA A 6 25.59 21.57 43.38
N LEU A 7 24.66 20.64 43.61
CA LEU A 7 24.33 19.56 42.70
C LEU A 7 23.42 20.09 41.60
N VAL A 8 23.92 20.06 40.37
CA VAL A 8 23.10 20.31 39.17
C VAL A 8 22.51 18.97 38.70
N ALA A 9 21.20 18.80 38.86
CA ALA A 9 20.47 17.66 38.31
C ALA A 9 20.20 17.91 36.85
N ALA A 10 20.87 17.17 35.95
CA ALA A 10 20.58 17.16 34.53
C ALA A 10 19.37 16.25 34.25
N GLY A 11 18.20 16.84 34.00
CA GLY A 11 17.02 16.13 33.58
C GLY A 11 17.11 15.71 32.09
N CYS A 12 17.24 14.39 31.83
CA CYS A 12 17.09 13.82 30.50
C CYS A 12 15.62 13.84 30.13
N ALA A 13 15.21 14.78 29.26
CA ALA A 13 13.90 14.73 28.60
C ALA A 13 13.97 13.65 27.49
N MET A 14 13.35 12.49 27.73
CA MET A 14 13.09 11.49 26.70
C MET A 14 12.00 12.02 25.77
N GLY A 15 12.40 12.61 24.65
CA GLY A 15 11.49 12.95 23.56
C GLY A 15 10.98 11.67 22.89
N ALA A 16 9.67 11.41 23.00
CA ALA A 16 9.01 10.39 22.21
C ALA A 16 9.11 10.77 20.73
N ALA A 17 9.98 10.12 19.98
CA ALA A 17 10.02 10.23 18.54
C ALA A 17 8.75 9.56 17.98
N SER A 18 7.70 10.35 17.73
CA SER A 18 6.58 9.92 16.90
C SER A 18 7.11 9.64 15.50
N GLY A 19 7.22 8.37 15.14
CA GLY A 19 7.66 7.94 13.81
C GLY A 19 6.70 8.49 12.75
N VAL A 20 7.06 9.61 12.14
CA VAL A 20 6.45 10.07 10.89
C VAL A 20 6.79 9.03 9.83
N ALA A 21 5.78 8.30 9.34
CA ALA A 21 5.94 7.43 8.18
C ALA A 21 6.61 8.25 7.07
N SER A 22 7.76 7.78 6.58
CA SER A 22 8.54 8.48 5.57
C SER A 22 7.66 8.73 4.35
N ALA A 23 7.70 9.94 3.78
CA ALA A 23 7.01 10.31 2.54
C ALA A 23 7.40 9.39 1.34
N GLN A 24 8.46 8.60 1.49
CA GLN A 24 8.92 7.61 0.52
C GLN A 24 8.07 6.34 0.50
N ASP A 25 7.35 6.02 1.60
CA ASP A 25 6.62 4.77 1.76
C ASP A 25 5.10 4.92 1.50
N SER A 26 4.68 6.05 0.96
CA SER A 26 3.27 6.32 0.67
C SER A 26 3.07 7.32 -0.47
N ILE A 27 1.88 7.29 -1.08
CA ILE A 27 1.33 8.36 -1.93
C ILE A 27 0.14 8.94 -1.16
N PRO A 28 0.34 10.02 -0.38
CA PRO A 28 -0.72 10.54 0.52
C PRO A 28 -1.93 11.07 -0.24
N ALA A 29 -1.70 11.78 -1.35
CA ALA A 29 -2.77 12.34 -2.17
C ALA A 29 -3.41 11.27 -3.05
N SER A 30 -4.73 11.33 -3.22
CA SER A 30 -5.45 10.53 -4.21
C SER A 30 -4.95 10.83 -5.61
N LEU A 31 -4.84 9.81 -6.45
CA LEU A 31 -4.44 9.96 -7.86
C LEU A 31 -5.49 10.69 -8.69
N THR A 32 -6.74 10.73 -8.24
CA THR A 32 -7.88 11.38 -8.92
C THR A 32 -8.35 12.64 -8.22
N GLY A 33 -7.81 12.94 -7.03
CA GLY A 33 -8.29 14.01 -6.15
C GLY A 33 -9.57 13.65 -5.37
N GLY A 34 -10.20 12.51 -5.67
CA GLY A 34 -11.42 12.01 -5.00
C GLY A 34 -11.19 10.69 -4.27
N LYS A 35 -12.25 10.21 -3.61
CA LYS A 35 -12.27 8.87 -3.01
C LYS A 35 -12.75 7.85 -4.03
N GLY A 36 -12.18 6.63 -3.98
CA GLY A 36 -12.65 5.50 -4.75
C GLY A 36 -13.94 4.90 -4.19
N ASP A 37 -14.54 4.00 -4.98
CA ASP A 37 -15.74 3.23 -4.64
C ASP A 37 -15.34 1.82 -4.21
N PRO A 38 -15.62 1.40 -2.97
CA PRO A 38 -15.23 0.09 -2.48
C PRO A 38 -15.94 -1.08 -3.18
N ALA A 39 -17.14 -0.89 -3.72
CA ALA A 39 -17.84 -1.95 -4.45
C ALA A 39 -17.17 -2.21 -5.82
N ARG A 40 -16.78 -1.16 -6.54
CA ARG A 40 -15.99 -1.29 -7.77
C ARG A 40 -14.59 -1.87 -7.44
N GLY A 41 -13.97 -1.42 -6.35
CA GLY A 41 -12.69 -1.95 -5.89
C GLY A 41 -12.74 -3.45 -5.63
N ARG A 42 -13.79 -3.93 -4.96
CA ARG A 42 -14.02 -5.36 -4.77
C ARG A 42 -14.11 -6.12 -6.09
N ALA A 43 -14.91 -5.61 -7.03
CA ALA A 43 -15.06 -6.22 -8.34
C ALA A 43 -13.74 -6.34 -9.10
N ILE A 44 -12.85 -5.35 -8.96
CA ILE A 44 -11.49 -5.38 -9.54
C ILE A 44 -10.64 -6.45 -8.84
N VAL A 45 -10.62 -6.50 -7.51
CA VAL A 45 -9.77 -7.41 -6.73
C VAL A 45 -10.07 -8.88 -7.03
N ILE A 46 -11.36 -9.26 -7.13
CA ILE A 46 -11.76 -10.64 -7.43
C ILE A 46 -11.64 -10.99 -8.92
N ASN A 47 -11.47 -10.01 -9.80
CA ASN A 47 -11.35 -10.28 -11.22
C ASN A 47 -9.94 -10.73 -11.60
N LEU A 48 -9.79 -12.01 -11.91
CA LEU A 48 -8.51 -12.64 -12.26
C LEU A 48 -7.93 -12.20 -13.61
N GLN A 49 -8.65 -11.38 -14.38
CA GLN A 49 -8.20 -10.86 -15.68
C GLN A 49 -7.90 -9.34 -15.64
N VAL A 50 -8.45 -8.63 -14.66
CA VAL A 50 -8.28 -7.17 -14.51
C VAL A 50 -7.35 -6.85 -13.35
N GLY A 51 -7.77 -7.18 -12.12
CA GLY A 51 -6.99 -6.89 -10.92
C GLY A 51 -5.84 -7.86 -10.69
N LEU A 52 -6.00 -9.12 -11.09
CA LEU A 52 -4.98 -10.19 -10.93
C LEU A 52 -4.57 -10.45 -9.47
N CYS A 53 -5.22 -9.80 -8.50
CA CYS A 53 -4.80 -9.79 -7.09
C CYS A 53 -4.81 -11.20 -6.49
N LEU A 54 -5.90 -11.95 -6.71
CA LEU A 54 -6.08 -13.27 -6.14
C LEU A 54 -5.25 -14.37 -6.83
N LEU A 55 -4.51 -14.05 -7.89
CA LEU A 55 -3.51 -14.96 -8.43
C LEU A 55 -2.33 -15.17 -7.45
N CYS A 56 -2.06 -14.17 -6.60
CA CYS A 56 -0.95 -14.18 -5.65
C CYS A 56 -1.41 -14.08 -4.20
N HIS A 57 -2.47 -13.32 -3.91
CA HIS A 57 -2.99 -13.08 -2.57
C HIS A 57 -4.17 -13.99 -2.25
N SER A 58 -4.30 -14.34 -0.97
CA SER A 58 -5.55 -14.83 -0.37
C SER A 58 -6.31 -13.67 0.29
N GLY A 59 -7.55 -13.92 0.67
CA GLY A 59 -8.38 -12.96 1.41
C GLY A 59 -9.77 -13.50 1.73
N PRO A 60 -10.63 -12.70 2.36
CA PRO A 60 -11.98 -13.11 2.77
C PRO A 60 -12.96 -13.10 1.58
N PHE A 61 -12.70 -13.95 0.59
CA PHE A 61 -13.49 -14.10 -0.63
C PHE A 61 -13.98 -15.55 -0.74
N PRO A 62 -15.05 -15.95 0.00
CA PRO A 62 -15.51 -17.34 0.04
C PRO A 62 -16.02 -17.85 -1.31
N GLU A 63 -16.44 -16.97 -2.20
CA GLU A 63 -16.84 -17.29 -3.56
C GLU A 63 -15.67 -17.65 -4.48
N GLU A 64 -14.45 -17.19 -4.15
CA GLU A 64 -13.23 -17.47 -4.93
C GLU A 64 -12.49 -18.66 -4.34
N ARG A 65 -12.68 -19.81 -4.95
CA ARG A 65 -12.14 -21.10 -4.46
C ARG A 65 -10.64 -21.24 -4.65
N PHE A 66 -10.07 -20.54 -5.65
CA PHE A 66 -8.67 -20.63 -6.03
C PHE A 66 -7.99 -19.29 -5.80
N GLN A 67 -7.42 -19.15 -4.63
CA GLN A 67 -6.69 -17.94 -4.23
C GLN A 67 -5.20 -18.30 -4.08
N GLY A 68 -4.33 -17.36 -4.50
CA GLY A 68 -2.90 -17.51 -4.39
C GLY A 68 -2.39 -17.45 -2.95
N ASN A 69 -1.19 -17.97 -2.74
CA ASN A 69 -0.48 -17.95 -1.46
C ASN A 69 0.97 -17.43 -1.58
N LEU A 70 1.29 -16.76 -2.69
CA LEU A 70 2.62 -16.20 -2.95
C LEU A 70 2.83 -14.84 -2.27
N ALA A 71 1.76 -14.19 -1.84
CA ALA A 71 1.76 -12.86 -1.25
C ALA A 71 0.92 -12.84 0.04
N PRO A 72 1.08 -11.83 0.91
CA PRO A 72 0.34 -11.75 2.17
C PRO A 72 -1.17 -11.74 1.96
N ASP A 73 -1.90 -12.35 2.92
CA ASP A 73 -3.36 -12.32 2.95
C ASP A 73 -3.88 -10.87 3.00
N LEU A 74 -4.94 -10.58 2.24
CA LEU A 74 -5.56 -9.27 2.17
C LEU A 74 -6.43 -8.95 3.39
N ALA A 75 -6.84 -9.96 4.18
CA ALA A 75 -7.53 -9.72 5.45
C ALA A 75 -6.71 -8.76 6.33
N GLY A 76 -7.35 -7.79 6.96
CA GLY A 76 -6.71 -6.79 7.80
C GLY A 76 -5.78 -5.81 7.06
N ALA A 77 -5.82 -5.74 5.72
CA ALA A 77 -4.96 -4.81 4.95
C ALA A 77 -5.14 -3.35 5.39
N GLY A 78 -6.39 -2.92 5.60
CA GLY A 78 -6.72 -1.57 6.06
C GLY A 78 -6.38 -1.30 7.53
N LYS A 79 -6.10 -2.35 8.34
CA LYS A 79 -5.56 -2.22 9.70
C LYS A 79 -4.05 -2.03 9.67
N ARG A 80 -3.36 -2.73 8.76
CA ARG A 80 -1.89 -2.74 8.66
C ARG A 80 -1.32 -1.58 7.87
N SER A 81 -2.13 -0.90 7.05
CA SER A 81 -1.64 0.11 6.12
C SER A 81 -2.62 1.27 5.98
N THR A 82 -2.08 2.47 5.85
CA THR A 82 -2.87 3.66 5.49
C THR A 82 -3.27 3.63 4.02
N GLU A 83 -4.25 4.46 3.62
CA GLU A 83 -4.64 4.62 2.20
C GLU A 83 -3.43 4.95 1.32
N GLY A 84 -2.57 5.87 1.75
CA GLY A 84 -1.39 6.26 0.99
C GLY A 84 -0.37 5.14 0.82
N GLN A 85 -0.22 4.28 1.82
CA GLN A 85 0.65 3.10 1.75
C GLN A 85 0.07 2.03 0.82
N LEU A 86 -1.25 1.78 0.89
CA LEU A 86 -1.93 0.87 -0.04
C LEU A 86 -1.82 1.38 -1.47
N ARG A 87 -2.06 2.68 -1.68
CA ARG A 87 -1.94 3.34 -2.98
C ARG A 87 -0.56 3.15 -3.59
N LEU A 88 0.50 3.40 -2.83
CA LEU A 88 1.86 3.18 -3.32
C LEU A 88 2.13 1.72 -3.66
N ARG A 89 1.73 0.78 -2.80
CA ARG A 89 1.94 -0.66 -3.05
C ARG A 89 1.25 -1.14 -4.31
N ILE A 90 0.05 -0.64 -4.60
CA ILE A 90 -0.69 -1.00 -5.80
C ILE A 90 -0.11 -0.28 -7.01
N ALA A 91 0.12 1.02 -6.92
CA ALA A 91 0.63 1.79 -8.05
C ALA A 91 2.03 1.33 -8.49
N ASP A 92 2.95 1.17 -7.55
CA ASP A 92 4.32 0.72 -7.79
C ASP A 92 5.00 0.20 -6.51
N SER A 93 4.81 -1.06 -6.21
CA SER A 93 5.41 -1.70 -5.03
C SER A 93 6.95 -1.78 -5.10
N SER A 94 7.54 -1.65 -6.28
CA SER A 94 9.01 -1.67 -6.44
C SER A 94 9.71 -0.48 -5.78
N ARG A 95 8.99 0.61 -5.52
CA ARG A 95 9.51 1.75 -4.77
C ARG A 95 9.75 1.43 -3.29
N ILE A 96 9.04 0.43 -2.76
CA ILE A 96 9.19 -0.04 -1.38
C ILE A 96 10.16 -1.23 -1.35
N ASN A 97 9.99 -2.16 -2.28
CA ASN A 97 10.84 -3.34 -2.41
C ASN A 97 11.20 -3.57 -3.87
N PRO A 98 12.43 -3.20 -4.30
CA PRO A 98 12.87 -3.40 -5.69
C PRO A 98 12.89 -4.86 -6.15
N ALA A 99 12.92 -5.83 -5.22
CA ALA A 99 12.88 -7.27 -5.52
C ALA A 99 11.46 -7.85 -5.57
N THR A 100 10.43 -7.01 -5.45
CA THR A 100 9.03 -7.47 -5.46
C THR A 100 8.65 -8.14 -6.78
N ILE A 101 7.83 -9.19 -6.66
CA ILE A 101 7.17 -9.81 -7.83
C ILE A 101 5.79 -9.19 -8.10
N MET A 102 5.27 -8.35 -7.20
CA MET A 102 4.00 -7.65 -7.41
C MET A 102 4.15 -6.67 -8.57
N PRO A 103 3.29 -6.74 -9.60
CA PRO A 103 3.34 -5.81 -10.71
C PRO A 103 3.16 -4.35 -10.28
N ALA A 104 3.79 -3.42 -11.00
CA ALA A 104 3.45 -2.01 -10.92
C ALA A 104 2.16 -1.78 -11.72
N TYR A 105 1.04 -1.56 -11.04
CA TYR A 105 -0.26 -1.46 -11.72
C TYR A 105 -0.48 -0.12 -12.42
N HIS A 106 0.23 0.93 -12.01
CA HIS A 106 0.05 2.27 -12.57
C HIS A 106 1.29 2.83 -13.27
N ARG A 107 2.48 2.42 -12.87
CA ARG A 107 3.72 2.85 -13.54
C ARG A 107 3.82 2.27 -14.94
N THR A 108 4.21 3.09 -15.91
CA THR A 108 4.32 2.70 -17.33
C THR A 108 5.73 2.79 -17.88
N ASP A 109 6.63 3.48 -17.18
CA ASP A 109 8.04 3.69 -17.57
C ASP A 109 9.00 2.76 -16.80
N GLY A 110 10.18 2.56 -17.34
CA GLY A 110 11.22 1.75 -16.71
C GLY A 110 10.87 0.25 -16.55
N LEU A 111 9.85 -0.25 -17.25
CA LEU A 111 9.43 -1.64 -17.22
C LEU A 111 10.17 -2.45 -18.30
N ALA A 112 10.61 -3.67 -17.94
CA ALA A 112 11.24 -4.59 -18.88
C ALA A 112 10.24 -5.66 -19.38
N ARG A 113 10.44 -6.13 -20.61
CA ARG A 113 9.68 -7.24 -21.20
C ARG A 113 8.17 -7.04 -21.24
N VAL A 114 7.71 -5.79 -21.43
CA VAL A 114 6.27 -5.47 -21.57
C VAL A 114 5.78 -5.90 -22.93
N ALA A 115 4.68 -6.65 -22.96
CA ALA A 115 4.03 -7.05 -24.21
C ALA A 115 3.64 -5.81 -25.04
N PRO A 116 3.75 -5.85 -26.39
CA PRO A 116 3.51 -4.68 -27.24
C PRO A 116 2.18 -3.97 -27.00
N ALA A 117 1.11 -4.73 -26.74
CA ALA A 117 -0.24 -4.19 -26.47
C ALA A 117 -0.33 -3.36 -25.18
N TRP A 118 0.61 -3.53 -24.25
CA TRP A 118 0.62 -2.89 -22.93
C TRP A 118 1.68 -1.80 -22.77
N ARG A 119 2.52 -1.60 -23.78
CA ARG A 119 3.56 -0.56 -23.69
C ARG A 119 2.95 0.83 -23.51
N GLY A 120 3.43 1.55 -22.50
CA GLY A 120 2.95 2.89 -22.14
C GLY A 120 1.53 2.93 -21.56
N LYS A 121 0.94 1.78 -21.25
CA LYS A 121 -0.39 1.71 -20.62
C LYS A 121 -0.29 1.15 -19.20
N PRO A 122 -0.98 1.75 -18.21
CA PRO A 122 -1.08 1.16 -16.89
C PRO A 122 -1.98 -0.08 -16.91
N VAL A 123 -1.76 -1.00 -15.99
CA VAL A 123 -2.64 -2.16 -15.77
C VAL A 123 -3.98 -1.72 -15.20
N LEU A 124 -3.94 -0.78 -14.23
CA LEU A 124 -5.12 -0.14 -13.67
C LEU A 124 -5.04 1.38 -13.84
N SER A 125 -6.17 2.00 -14.16
CA SER A 125 -6.29 3.46 -14.20
C SER A 125 -6.16 4.07 -12.79
N ALA A 126 -6.00 5.39 -12.70
CA ALA A 126 -5.99 6.11 -11.43
C ALA A 126 -7.26 5.86 -10.62
N GLU A 127 -8.44 5.89 -11.28
CA GLU A 127 -9.74 5.63 -10.66
C GLU A 127 -9.81 4.20 -10.11
N GLN A 128 -9.35 3.23 -10.88
CA GLN A 128 -9.33 1.82 -10.46
C GLN A 128 -8.40 1.59 -9.27
N ILE A 129 -7.26 2.28 -9.21
CA ILE A 129 -6.38 2.24 -8.03
C ILE A 129 -7.11 2.79 -6.80
N GLU A 130 -7.77 3.95 -6.91
CA GLU A 130 -8.52 4.53 -5.78
C GLU A 130 -9.69 3.63 -5.35
N ASP A 131 -10.39 2.99 -6.27
CA ASP A 131 -11.45 2.02 -5.97
C ASP A 131 -10.90 0.83 -5.17
N VAL A 132 -9.76 0.25 -5.58
CA VAL A 132 -9.11 -0.85 -4.86
C VAL A 132 -8.61 -0.39 -3.49
N VAL A 133 -8.03 0.79 -3.36
CA VAL A 133 -7.60 1.36 -2.07
C VAL A 133 -8.81 1.51 -1.15
N ALA A 134 -9.91 2.11 -1.64
CA ALA A 134 -11.14 2.27 -0.86
C ALA A 134 -11.69 0.93 -0.36
N PHE A 135 -11.63 -0.11 -1.20
CA PHE A 135 -12.06 -1.45 -0.81
C PHE A 135 -11.13 -2.06 0.25
N LEU A 136 -9.82 -2.08 0.03
CA LEU A 136 -8.87 -2.70 0.95
C LEU A 136 -8.84 -2.02 2.33
N THR A 137 -9.16 -0.73 2.40
CA THR A 137 -9.29 -0.02 3.68
C THR A 137 -10.48 -0.46 4.52
N THR A 138 -11.46 -1.19 3.93
CA THR A 138 -12.57 -1.78 4.69
C THR A 138 -12.14 -2.98 5.54
N PHE A 139 -11.02 -3.63 5.20
CA PHE A 139 -10.49 -4.77 5.94
C PHE A 139 -9.78 -4.33 7.21
N LYS A 140 -10.54 -4.19 8.31
CA LYS A 140 -10.06 -3.75 9.62
C LYS A 140 -9.78 -4.89 10.61
N ASP A 141 -10.21 -6.09 10.28
CA ASP A 141 -10.07 -7.30 11.12
C ASP A 141 -8.95 -8.20 10.60
#